data_040d61b3fd4bbb2238f7faac33d33691
#
_entry.id   040d61b3fd4bbb2238f7faac33d33691
#
_cell.length_a   1.000
_cell.length_b   1.000
_cell.length_c   1.000
_cell.angle_alpha   90.00
_cell.angle_beta   90.00
_cell.angle_gamma   90.00
#
_symmetry.space_group_name_H-M   'P 1'
#
loop_
_entity.id
_entity.type
_entity.pdbx_description
1 polymer ?
#
loop_
_entity_poly.entity_id
_entity_poly.type
_entity_poly.pdbx_seq_one_letter_code
_entity_poly.pdbx_strand_id
1 'polypeptide(L)'
;MKKEASLNPIAVMGAGAVGCYYGGMLARAGHDVTLIARPQHVEAVQKRGLRMETKAFDANVPMQASAEASGARGAKLVLFSVKSTDTERAGAALAPYVEPGAVVVSLQNGVDNAERLAAVLGRDVVPAVVYVAVEMAGQERGSPRG
;
A
#
# COMPACT_ATOMS: atom_id res chain seq x y z
N MET A 1 -23.03 -8.48 -16.78
CA MET A 1 -22.45 -8.68 -15.94
C MET A 1 -22.55 -7.77 -15.04
N LYS A 2 -22.91 -7.91 -14.45
CA LYS A 2 -23.01 -7.13 -13.61
C LYS A 2 -21.86 -6.63 -13.24
N LYS A 3 -21.73 -5.64 -13.14
CA LYS A 3 -20.62 -5.16 -12.77
C LYS A 3 -20.62 -4.97 -11.37
N GLU A 4 -19.87 -5.65 -10.70
CA GLU A 4 -19.79 -5.47 -9.36
C GLU A 4 -19.11 -4.23 -9.04
N ALA A 5 -19.34 -3.68 -7.90
CA ALA A 5 -18.61 -2.55 -7.43
C ALA A 5 -17.15 -2.97 -7.34
N SER A 6 -16.31 -2.25 -7.98
CA SER A 6 -14.89 -2.55 -8.00
C SER A 6 -14.18 -1.63 -7.04
N LEU A 7 -13.16 -2.14 -6.37
CA LEU A 7 -12.30 -1.30 -5.52
C LEU A 7 -11.08 -0.80 -6.28
N ASN A 8 -11.01 -1.05 -7.58
CA ASN A 8 -9.97 -0.47 -8.40
C ASN A 8 -10.32 0.96 -8.74
N PRO A 9 -9.35 1.86 -8.85
CA PRO A 9 -7.92 1.63 -8.62
C PRO A 9 -7.60 1.54 -7.14
N ILE A 10 -6.46 0.94 -6.85
CA ILE A 10 -6.00 0.76 -5.48
C ILE A 10 -4.71 1.55 -5.30
N ALA A 11 -4.59 2.27 -4.19
CA ALA A 11 -3.36 2.96 -3.84
C ALA A 11 -2.78 2.31 -2.59
N VAL A 12 -1.47 2.13 -2.56
CA VAL A 12 -0.78 1.62 -1.39
C VAL A 12 0.16 2.71 -0.93
N MET A 13 -0.08 3.26 0.26
CA MET A 13 0.74 4.32 0.82
C MET A 13 1.75 3.69 1.76
N GLY A 14 3.01 3.75 1.37
CA GLY A 14 4.09 3.17 2.13
C GLY A 14 4.61 1.90 1.50
N ALA A 15 5.93 1.78 1.40
CA ALA A 15 6.56 0.66 0.72
C ALA A 15 7.23 -0.31 1.68
N GLY A 16 6.66 -0.47 2.87
CA GLY A 16 7.15 -1.46 3.81
C GLY A 16 6.77 -2.87 3.37
N ALA A 17 7.19 -3.86 4.14
CA ALA A 17 6.98 -5.26 3.76
C ALA A 17 5.50 -5.60 3.57
N VAL A 18 4.65 -5.15 4.48
CA VAL A 18 3.24 -5.49 4.44
C VAL A 18 2.57 -4.83 3.24
N GLY A 19 2.83 -3.53 3.03
CA GLY A 19 2.24 -2.81 1.90
C GLY A 19 2.68 -3.39 0.57
N CYS A 20 3.96 -3.69 0.44
CA CYS A 20 4.48 -4.27 -0.79
C CYS A 20 3.89 -5.66 -1.02
N TYR A 21 3.74 -6.44 0.04
CA TYR A 21 3.19 -7.78 -0.11
C TYR A 21 1.74 -7.73 -0.64
N TYR A 22 0.88 -6.98 0.06
CA TYR A 22 -0.52 -6.93 -0.36
C TYR A 22 -0.70 -6.18 -1.67
N GLY A 23 0.02 -5.08 -1.86
CA GLY A 23 -0.05 -4.35 -3.11
C GLY A 23 0.44 -5.19 -4.29
N GLY A 24 1.54 -5.89 -4.07
CA GLY A 24 2.10 -6.76 -5.11
C GLY A 24 1.18 -7.93 -5.45
N MET A 25 0.57 -8.54 -4.43
CA MET A 25 -0.34 -9.64 -4.68
C MET A 25 -1.58 -9.18 -5.45
N LEU A 26 -2.09 -8.00 -5.12
CA LEU A 26 -3.24 -7.45 -5.83
C LEU A 26 -2.89 -7.12 -7.27
N ALA A 27 -1.71 -6.52 -7.49
CA ALA A 27 -1.28 -6.21 -8.84
C ALA A 27 -1.07 -7.50 -9.65
N ARG A 28 -0.50 -8.50 -9.01
CA ARG A 28 -0.27 -9.79 -9.67
C ARG A 28 -1.58 -10.45 -10.06
N ALA A 29 -2.63 -10.20 -9.28
CA ALA A 29 -3.95 -10.75 -9.59
C ALA A 29 -4.70 -9.93 -10.63
N GLY A 30 -4.12 -8.87 -11.15
CA GLY A 30 -4.71 -8.09 -12.22
C GLY A 30 -5.36 -6.79 -11.79
N HIS A 31 -5.24 -6.42 -10.52
CA HIS A 31 -5.82 -5.17 -10.06
C HIS A 31 -4.92 -3.98 -10.42
N ASP A 32 -5.53 -2.82 -10.54
CA ASP A 32 -4.83 -1.58 -10.87
C ASP A 32 -4.29 -0.98 -9.59
N VAL A 33 -3.00 -1.13 -9.34
CA VAL A 33 -2.36 -0.73 -8.09
C VAL A 33 -1.29 0.31 -8.34
N THR A 34 -1.31 1.38 -7.54
CA THR A 34 -0.25 2.38 -7.54
C THR A 34 0.42 2.36 -6.17
N LEU A 35 1.72 2.14 -6.16
CA LEU A 35 2.50 2.18 -4.94
C LEU A 35 3.01 3.60 -4.73
N ILE A 36 2.76 4.18 -3.57
CA ILE A 36 3.26 5.51 -3.24
C ILE A 36 4.42 5.33 -2.29
N ALA A 37 5.61 5.73 -2.73
CA ALA A 37 6.83 5.41 -2.02
C ALA A 37 7.87 6.49 -2.27
N ARG A 38 9.05 6.30 -1.71
CA ARG A 38 10.14 7.24 -1.92
C ARG A 38 10.64 7.17 -3.35
N PRO A 39 11.23 8.25 -3.87
CA PRO A 39 11.62 8.31 -5.28
C PRO A 39 12.50 7.17 -5.75
N GLN A 40 13.47 6.74 -4.97
CA GLN A 40 14.34 5.67 -5.40
C GLN A 40 13.60 4.33 -5.51
N HIS A 41 12.62 4.12 -4.66
CA HIS A 41 11.80 2.92 -4.71
C HIS A 41 10.91 2.96 -5.94
N VAL A 42 10.33 4.14 -6.18
CA VAL A 42 9.44 4.35 -7.33
C VAL A 42 10.18 4.09 -8.62
N GLU A 43 11.41 4.61 -8.73
CA GLU A 43 12.19 4.42 -9.93
C GLU A 43 12.43 2.94 -10.20
N ALA A 44 12.76 2.18 -9.17
CA ALA A 44 13.02 0.75 -9.33
C ALA A 44 11.75 0.02 -9.78
N VAL A 45 10.62 0.35 -9.18
CA VAL A 45 9.36 -0.30 -9.53
C VAL A 45 8.94 0.05 -10.95
N GLN A 46 9.14 1.30 -11.37
CA GLN A 46 8.77 1.69 -12.71
C GLN A 46 9.63 1.02 -13.76
N LYS A 47 10.90 0.76 -13.44
CA LYS A 47 11.79 0.13 -14.39
C LYS A 47 11.64 -1.37 -14.45
N ARG A 48 11.47 -2.01 -13.32
CA ARG A 48 11.53 -3.47 -13.26
C ARG A 48 10.33 -4.14 -12.63
N GLY A 49 9.35 -3.35 -12.17
CA GLY A 49 8.27 -3.90 -11.39
C GLY A 49 8.68 -4.08 -9.93
N LEU A 50 7.74 -4.46 -9.11
CA LEU A 50 8.00 -4.71 -7.70
C LEU A 50 8.57 -6.11 -7.58
N ARG A 51 9.76 -6.21 -7.00
CA ARG A 51 10.38 -7.52 -6.80
C ARG A 51 9.69 -8.23 -5.64
N MET A 52 9.16 -9.41 -5.89
CA MET A 52 8.52 -10.22 -4.87
C MET A 52 9.20 -11.56 -4.81
N GLU A 53 9.75 -11.88 -3.66
CA GLU A 53 10.36 -13.19 -3.42
C GLU A 53 9.61 -13.78 -2.25
N THR A 54 8.73 -14.70 -2.55
CA THR A 54 7.92 -15.34 -1.52
C THR A 54 8.17 -16.83 -1.57
N LYS A 55 7.62 -17.56 -0.63
CA LYS A 55 7.75 -19.00 -0.64
C LYS A 55 7.07 -19.63 -1.83
N ALA A 56 6.05 -18.97 -2.34
CA ALA A 56 5.28 -19.51 -3.45
C ALA A 56 5.84 -19.15 -4.81
N PHE A 57 6.54 -18.02 -4.92
CA PHE A 57 7.03 -17.57 -6.22
C PHE A 57 8.07 -16.48 -6.09
N ASP A 58 8.83 -16.28 -7.16
CA ASP A 58 9.72 -15.16 -7.33
C ASP A 58 9.27 -14.46 -8.59
N ALA A 59 9.04 -13.18 -8.54
CA ALA A 59 8.62 -12.45 -9.72
C ALA A 59 8.84 -10.97 -9.55
N ASN A 60 9.00 -10.28 -10.68
CA ASN A 60 8.90 -8.84 -10.71
C ASN A 60 7.48 -8.55 -11.18
N VAL A 61 6.72 -7.85 -10.36
CA VAL A 61 5.31 -7.61 -10.62
C VAL A 61 5.14 -6.19 -11.16
N PRO A 62 4.68 -6.05 -12.40
CA PRO A 62 4.46 -4.70 -12.95
C PRO A 62 3.37 -3.99 -12.19
N MET A 63 3.61 -2.73 -11.88
CA MET A 63 2.60 -1.90 -11.24
C MET A 63 3.02 -0.45 -11.36
N GLN A 64 2.08 0.43 -11.12
CA GLN A 64 2.35 1.85 -11.14
C GLN A 64 2.96 2.27 -9.82
N ALA A 65 3.72 3.33 -9.85
CA ALA A 65 4.33 3.86 -8.64
C ALA A 65 4.43 5.36 -8.75
N SER A 66 4.34 6.03 -7.62
CA SER A 66 4.40 7.49 -7.55
C SER A 66 5.14 7.91 -6.30
N ALA A 67 5.95 8.95 -6.41
CA ALA A 67 6.63 9.52 -5.25
C ALA A 67 5.75 10.56 -4.56
N GLU A 68 4.58 10.86 -5.10
CA GLU A 68 3.70 11.88 -4.58
C GLU A 68 2.42 11.28 -4.05
N ALA A 69 1.91 11.83 -2.95
CA ALA A 69 0.65 11.37 -2.40
C ALA A 69 -0.50 11.54 -3.39
N SER A 70 -0.36 12.44 -4.35
CA SER A 70 -1.37 12.61 -5.39
C SER A 70 -1.57 11.35 -6.23
N GLY A 71 -0.66 10.39 -6.13
CA GLY A 71 -0.85 9.10 -6.78
C GLY A 71 -2.07 8.34 -6.26
N ALA A 72 -2.62 8.75 -5.12
CA ALA A 72 -3.83 8.13 -4.59
C ALA A 72 -5.10 8.69 -5.22
N ARG A 73 -4.98 9.74 -6.04
CA ARG A 73 -6.14 10.37 -6.64
C ARG A 73 -6.90 9.35 -7.48
N GLY A 74 -8.19 9.28 -7.29
CA GLY A 74 -9.03 8.35 -8.00
C GLY A 74 -9.11 6.96 -7.39
N ALA A 75 -8.30 6.67 -6.39
CA ALA A 75 -8.30 5.34 -5.80
C ALA A 75 -9.58 5.09 -5.02
N LYS A 76 -10.14 3.92 -5.17
CA LYS A 76 -11.33 3.52 -4.42
C LYS A 76 -10.96 2.75 -3.17
N LEU A 77 -9.75 2.22 -3.11
CA LEU A 77 -9.24 1.54 -1.94
C LEU A 77 -7.84 2.07 -1.67
N VAL A 78 -7.59 2.47 -0.44
CA VAL A 78 -6.26 2.94 -0.04
C VAL A 78 -5.77 2.03 1.08
N LEU A 79 -4.64 1.39 0.87
CA LEU A 79 -3.99 0.57 1.88
C LEU A 79 -2.87 1.40 2.49
N PHE A 80 -2.97 1.68 3.77
CA PHE A 80 -2.04 2.58 4.44
C PHE A 80 -1.11 1.74 5.32
N SER A 81 0.17 1.75 5.00
CA SER A 81 1.13 0.88 5.67
C SER A 81 2.44 1.59 6.01
N VAL A 82 2.37 2.87 6.31
CA VAL A 82 3.57 3.59 6.73
C VAL A 82 3.91 3.21 8.16
N LYS A 83 5.12 3.54 8.60
CA LYS A 83 5.51 3.31 9.98
C LYS A 83 4.64 4.17 10.91
N SER A 84 4.44 3.67 12.13
CA SER A 84 3.61 4.39 13.10
C SER A 84 4.08 5.81 13.34
N THR A 85 5.38 6.03 13.30
CA THR A 85 5.93 7.36 13.54
C THR A 85 5.58 8.33 12.42
N ASP A 86 5.15 7.82 11.27
CA ASP A 86 4.84 8.65 10.11
C ASP A 86 3.34 8.79 9.84
N THR A 87 2.50 8.23 10.71
CA THR A 87 1.06 8.17 10.45
C THR A 87 0.46 9.55 10.19
N GLU A 88 0.71 10.50 11.08
CA GLU A 88 0.09 11.82 10.92
C GLU A 88 0.64 12.56 9.72
N ARG A 89 1.95 12.49 9.51
CA ARG A 89 2.56 13.19 8.38
C ARG A 89 2.10 12.64 7.05
N ALA A 90 2.15 11.32 6.92
CA ALA A 90 1.72 10.68 5.68
C ALA A 90 0.23 10.83 5.46
N GLY A 91 -0.55 10.77 6.54
CA GLY A 91 -1.99 10.97 6.45
C GLY A 91 -2.34 12.38 5.99
N ALA A 92 -1.62 13.38 6.51
CA ALA A 92 -1.86 14.76 6.11
C ALA A 92 -1.54 14.96 4.62
N ALA A 93 -0.47 14.32 4.15
CA ALA A 93 -0.10 14.43 2.74
C ALA A 93 -1.14 13.73 1.85
N LEU A 94 -1.73 12.66 2.35
CA LEU A 94 -2.70 11.88 1.59
C LEU A 94 -4.08 12.50 1.57
N ALA A 95 -4.45 13.21 2.64
CA ALA A 95 -5.82 13.69 2.83
C ALA A 95 -6.44 14.41 1.64
N PRO A 96 -5.73 15.33 0.95
CA PRO A 96 -6.36 16.04 -0.15
C PRO A 96 -6.73 15.15 -1.33
N TYR A 97 -6.16 13.95 -1.39
CA TYR A 97 -6.30 13.10 -2.57
C TYR A 97 -7.19 11.89 -2.37
N VAL A 98 -7.71 11.71 -1.16
CA VAL A 98 -8.59 10.55 -0.90
C VAL A 98 -9.98 10.88 -1.40
N GLU A 99 -10.50 10.05 -2.29
CA GLU A 99 -11.82 10.28 -2.85
C GLU A 99 -12.89 10.10 -1.78
N PRO A 100 -13.99 10.85 -1.88
CA PRO A 100 -15.02 10.78 -0.82
C PRO A 100 -15.58 9.39 -0.56
N GLY A 101 -15.67 8.57 -1.58
CA GLY A 101 -16.21 7.22 -1.41
C GLY A 101 -15.17 6.14 -1.20
N ALA A 102 -13.89 6.53 -1.06
CA ALA A 102 -12.83 5.54 -0.94
C ALA A 102 -12.89 4.84 0.41
N VAL A 103 -12.47 3.58 0.41
CA VAL A 103 -12.28 2.81 1.63
C VAL A 103 -10.80 2.90 2.00
N VAL A 104 -10.51 3.32 3.21
CA VAL A 104 -9.14 3.41 3.69
C VAL A 104 -8.92 2.36 4.74
N VAL A 105 -7.90 1.52 4.54
CA VAL A 105 -7.59 0.42 5.43
C VAL A 105 -6.19 0.62 5.99
N SER A 106 -6.06 0.58 7.30
CA SER A 106 -4.75 0.65 7.94
C SER A 106 -4.23 -0.76 8.08
N LEU A 107 -3.06 -1.00 7.52
CA LEU A 107 -2.36 -2.27 7.66
C LEU A 107 -1.27 -2.18 8.73
N GLN A 108 -1.28 -1.08 9.48
CA GLN A 108 -0.30 -0.86 10.51
C GLN A 108 -0.65 -1.67 11.75
N ASN A 109 0.35 -1.98 12.55
CA ASN A 109 0.10 -2.70 13.78
C ASN A 109 -0.66 -1.81 14.76
N GLY A 110 -1.64 -2.39 15.46
CA GLY A 110 -2.35 -1.71 16.52
C GLY A 110 -3.50 -0.84 16.03
N VAL A 111 -4.62 -0.92 16.73
CA VAL A 111 -5.81 -0.14 16.38
C VAL A 111 -5.59 1.36 16.56
N ASP A 112 -4.65 1.72 17.41
CA ASP A 112 -4.30 3.10 17.65
C ASP A 112 -3.93 3.83 16.36
N ASN A 113 -3.22 3.16 15.46
CA ASN A 113 -2.81 3.78 14.20
C ASN A 113 -4.01 4.12 13.32
N ALA A 114 -4.99 3.23 13.30
CA ALA A 114 -6.19 3.50 12.49
C ALA A 114 -6.94 4.70 13.04
N GLU A 115 -7.02 4.83 14.36
CA GLU A 115 -7.71 5.96 14.97
C GLU A 115 -6.96 7.26 14.70
N ARG A 116 -5.64 7.22 14.78
CA ARG A 116 -4.83 8.40 14.50
C ARG A 116 -4.99 8.84 13.05
N LEU A 117 -4.99 7.88 12.14
CA LEU A 117 -5.15 8.18 10.73
C LEU A 117 -6.55 8.73 10.47
N ALA A 118 -7.57 8.15 11.09
CA ALA A 118 -8.94 8.61 10.91
C ALA A 118 -9.08 10.07 11.34
N ALA A 119 -8.41 10.44 12.43
CA ALA A 119 -8.46 11.83 12.90
C ALA A 119 -7.83 12.77 11.89
N VAL A 120 -6.72 12.36 11.26
CA VAL A 120 -6.04 13.19 10.29
C VAL A 120 -6.86 13.32 9.01
N LEU A 121 -7.45 12.23 8.56
CA LEU A 121 -8.20 12.22 7.31
C LEU A 121 -9.61 12.77 7.47
N GLY A 122 -10.12 12.81 8.69
CA GLY A 122 -11.48 13.26 8.93
C GLY A 122 -12.51 12.28 8.42
N ARG A 123 -12.20 11.00 8.45
CA ARG A 123 -13.10 9.96 7.94
C ARG A 123 -12.75 8.63 8.57
N ASP A 124 -13.63 7.67 8.42
CA ASP A 124 -13.41 6.34 8.98
C ASP A 124 -12.27 5.63 8.31
N VAL A 125 -11.49 4.91 9.08
CA VAL A 125 -10.42 4.07 8.61
C VAL A 125 -10.62 2.68 9.20
N VAL A 126 -10.55 1.67 8.37
CA VAL A 126 -10.75 0.29 8.81
C VAL A 126 -9.41 -0.26 9.30
N PRO A 127 -9.33 -0.67 10.56
CA PRO A 127 -8.11 -1.32 11.03
C PRO A 127 -8.10 -2.76 10.55
N ALA A 128 -6.97 -3.20 10.01
CA ALA A 128 -6.84 -4.57 9.58
C ALA A 128 -5.79 -5.25 10.44
N VAL A 129 -6.07 -6.47 10.85
CA VAL A 129 -5.10 -7.26 11.60
C VAL A 129 -4.37 -8.13 10.61
N VAL A 130 -3.05 -8.00 10.59
CA VAL A 130 -2.23 -8.75 9.66
C VAL A 130 -1.57 -9.88 10.41
N TYR A 131 -1.99 -11.09 10.10
CA TYR A 131 -1.44 -12.26 10.74
C TYR A 131 -0.29 -12.89 9.99
N VAL A 132 -0.16 -12.54 8.72
CA VAL A 132 0.85 -13.18 7.89
C VAL A 132 2.22 -12.68 8.26
N ALA A 133 3.14 -13.58 8.47
CA ALA A 133 4.52 -13.19 8.63
C ALA A 133 5.04 -12.89 7.25
N VAL A 134 5.23 -11.63 6.96
CA VAL A 134 5.66 -11.24 5.64
C VAL A 134 7.16 -11.20 5.57
N GLU A 135 7.72 -12.04 4.72
CA GLU A 135 9.12 -12.05 4.48
C GLU A 135 9.34 -11.72 3.05
N MET A 136 9.87 -10.57 2.81
CA MET A 136 10.16 -10.14 1.46
C MET A 136 11.65 -10.06 1.36
N ALA A 137 12.21 -11.00 0.70
CA ALA A 137 13.64 -10.97 0.49
C ALA A 137 13.95 -9.70 -0.24
N GLY A 138 14.88 -9.07 -0.08
CA GLY A 138 15.15 -7.82 -0.73
C GLY A 138 14.48 -6.67 -0.10
N GLN A 139 13.53 -6.97 0.78
CA GLN A 139 12.90 -5.94 1.42
C GLN A 139 13.82 -5.35 2.36
N GLU A 140 14.55 -6.08 2.81
CA GLU A 140 15.42 -5.64 3.50
C GLU A 140 16.42 -6.39 3.32
N ARG A 141 16.65 -6.55 2.80
CA ARG A 141 17.39 -7.36 2.34
C ARG A 141 17.45 -8.21 2.75
N GLY A 142 16.87 -8.33 2.87
CA GLY A 142 16.78 -9.05 3.18
C GLY A 142 16.72 -10.03 3.58
N SER A 143 16.52 -10.35 3.80
CA SER A 143 16.41 -11.22 4.12
C SER A 143 16.38 -12.08 4.53
N PRO A 144 16.34 -12.50 4.92
CA PRO A 144 16.33 -13.40 5.18
C PRO A 144 16.11 -14.33 5.51
N ARG A 145 16.15 -14.71 5.49
CA ARG A 145 15.88 -15.48 5.60
C ARG A 145 16.04 -16.12 5.76
N GLY A 146 16.23 -15.88 5.96
CA GLY A 146 16.50 -16.63 5.85
C GLY A 146 16.14 -16.92 5.60
#